data_7068f681b75fe7bbc2879da12348617e
#
_entry.id   7068f681b75fe7bbc2879da12348617e
#
_cell.length_a   1.000
_cell.length_b   1.000
_cell.length_c   1.000
_cell.angle_alpha   90.00
_cell.angle_beta   90.00
_cell.angle_gamma   90.00
#
_symmetry.space_group_name_H-M   'P 1'
#
loop_
_entity.id
_entity.type
_entity.pdbx_description
1 polymer ?
#
loop_
_entity_poly.entity_id
_entity_poly.type
_entity_poly.pdbx_seq_one_letter_code
_entity_poly.pdbx_strand_id
1 'polypeptide(L)'
;VGESGCGKSTLGRTLIRLLKPTDGHIYLEGQDIATLKGAELKQMRKKAQIIFQDPSACLNPRRTVKQILMEPFEIHQMGGQMDVDARIMELLQLVGLDSYHLSRYPHELSGGQKQRIGIARALALEPDIIICDEAVSALDVSVQAQVLNLLQELKEKLGLTYFFISHNLNVVYQVSDRVGVMYLGKMVEIAAYDQLYEKRYHPYTEALLSAIPQVGQETGKKRIHLDGEVPSPSNPPSGCRFH
;
A
#
# COMPACT_ATOMS: atom_id res chain seq x y z
N VAL A 1 -6.93 -7.70 -1.43
CA VAL A 1 -6.23 -8.99 -1.23
C VAL A 1 -6.41 -9.90 -2.45
N GLY A 2 -5.64 -10.99 -2.55
CA GLY A 2 -5.68 -11.99 -3.62
C GLY A 2 -4.30 -12.56 -3.89
N GLU A 3 -4.22 -13.59 -4.73
CA GLU A 3 -2.96 -14.26 -5.10
C GLU A 3 -1.95 -13.35 -5.80
N SER A 4 -0.67 -13.75 -5.77
CA SER A 4 0.37 -13.05 -6.52
C SER A 4 0.04 -13.06 -8.02
N GLY A 5 0.30 -11.94 -8.70
CA GLY A 5 0.00 -11.82 -10.14
C GLY A 5 -1.45 -11.50 -10.51
N CYS A 6 -2.42 -11.46 -9.57
CA CYS A 6 -3.82 -11.17 -9.89
C CYS A 6 -4.11 -9.69 -10.27
N GLY A 7 -3.11 -8.79 -10.23
CA GLY A 7 -3.25 -7.40 -10.68
C GLY A 7 -3.35 -6.34 -9.58
N LYS A 8 -3.16 -6.67 -8.30
CA LYS A 8 -3.28 -5.73 -7.14
C LYS A 8 -2.38 -4.50 -7.27
N SER A 9 -1.08 -4.71 -7.48
CA SER A 9 -0.12 -3.60 -7.64
C SER A 9 -0.38 -2.78 -8.90
N THR A 10 -0.83 -3.43 -9.99
CA THR A 10 -1.29 -2.73 -11.20
C THR A 10 -2.45 -1.82 -10.90
N LEU A 11 -3.46 -2.31 -10.16
CA LEU A 11 -4.60 -1.50 -9.72
C LEU A 11 -4.13 -0.31 -8.86
N GLY A 12 -3.31 -0.54 -7.83
CA GLY A 12 -2.79 0.54 -6.97
C GLY A 12 -2.04 1.61 -7.75
N ARG A 13 -1.15 1.21 -8.66
CA ARG A 13 -0.39 2.14 -9.52
C ARG A 13 -1.28 2.89 -10.51
N THR A 14 -2.38 2.26 -10.96
CA THR A 14 -3.37 2.92 -11.84
C THR A 14 -4.18 3.94 -11.05
N LEU A 15 -4.57 3.64 -9.80
CA LEU A 15 -5.34 4.56 -8.94
C LEU A 15 -4.62 5.90 -8.71
N ILE A 16 -3.28 5.92 -8.60
CA ILE A 16 -2.48 7.15 -8.47
C ILE A 16 -1.90 7.63 -9.81
N ARG A 17 -2.37 7.10 -10.93
CA ARG A 17 -1.96 7.51 -12.27
C ARG A 17 -0.44 7.37 -12.53
N LEU A 18 0.23 6.39 -11.90
CA LEU A 18 1.56 5.92 -12.34
C LEU A 18 1.43 5.07 -13.61
N LEU A 19 0.34 4.30 -13.72
CA LEU A 19 -0.08 3.64 -14.94
C LEU A 19 -1.32 4.35 -15.48
N LYS A 20 -1.35 4.58 -16.79
CA LYS A 20 -2.54 5.14 -17.45
C LYS A 20 -3.61 4.04 -17.55
N PRO A 21 -4.86 4.29 -17.10
CA PRO A 21 -5.95 3.35 -17.33
C PRO A 21 -6.23 3.24 -18.83
N THR A 22 -6.55 2.04 -19.29
CA THR A 22 -6.94 1.80 -20.69
C THR A 22 -8.37 2.29 -20.92
N ASP A 23 -9.25 2.07 -19.94
CA ASP A 23 -10.65 2.47 -19.98
C ASP A 23 -11.16 2.67 -18.55
N GLY A 24 -12.33 3.30 -18.39
CA GLY A 24 -12.97 3.57 -17.11
C GLY A 24 -12.58 4.89 -16.47
N HIS A 25 -13.13 5.13 -15.29
CA HIS A 25 -12.99 6.37 -14.52
C HIS A 25 -12.36 6.10 -13.16
N ILE A 26 -11.62 7.08 -12.65
CA ILE A 26 -11.03 7.06 -11.30
C ILE A 26 -11.40 8.40 -10.65
N TYR A 27 -12.16 8.33 -9.56
CA TYR A 27 -12.58 9.53 -8.86
C TYR A 27 -11.79 9.71 -7.57
N LEU A 28 -11.17 10.89 -7.42
CA LEU A 28 -10.54 11.35 -6.19
C LEU A 28 -11.24 12.65 -5.79
N GLU A 29 -11.86 12.69 -4.59
CA GLU A 29 -12.65 13.84 -4.12
C GLU A 29 -13.70 14.32 -5.14
N GLY A 30 -14.34 13.41 -5.85
CA GLY A 30 -15.35 13.71 -6.85
C GLY A 30 -14.81 14.15 -8.22
N GLN A 31 -13.49 14.36 -8.36
CA GLN A 31 -12.85 14.67 -9.63
C GLN A 31 -12.41 13.40 -10.36
N ASP A 32 -12.75 13.27 -11.64
CA ASP A 32 -12.20 12.20 -12.48
C ASP A 32 -10.74 12.48 -12.83
N ILE A 33 -9.85 11.68 -12.25
CA ILE A 33 -8.41 11.81 -12.45
C ILE A 33 -7.87 10.96 -13.61
N ALA A 34 -8.70 10.12 -14.23
CA ALA A 34 -8.27 9.21 -15.31
C ALA A 34 -7.73 9.96 -16.54
N THR A 35 -8.21 11.18 -16.78
CA THR A 35 -7.88 11.99 -17.94
C THR A 35 -6.87 13.11 -17.68
N LEU A 36 -6.53 13.39 -16.41
CA LEU A 36 -5.64 14.48 -16.02
C LEU A 36 -4.26 14.38 -16.68
N LYS A 37 -3.67 15.55 -17.01
CA LYS A 37 -2.35 15.67 -17.63
C LYS A 37 -1.59 16.87 -17.06
N GLY A 38 -0.28 16.92 -17.30
CA GLY A 38 0.57 18.08 -17.00
C GLY A 38 0.46 18.56 -15.55
N ALA A 39 0.16 19.84 -15.38
CA ALA A 39 0.11 20.48 -14.06
C ALA A 39 -1.00 19.92 -13.16
N GLU A 40 -2.18 19.62 -13.69
CA GLU A 40 -3.29 19.05 -12.92
C GLU A 40 -2.93 17.67 -12.36
N LEU A 41 -2.32 16.80 -13.19
CA LEU A 41 -1.83 15.51 -12.73
C LEU A 41 -0.73 15.65 -11.67
N LYS A 42 0.14 16.67 -11.80
CA LYS A 42 1.17 16.97 -10.80
C LYS A 42 0.56 17.41 -9.47
N GLN A 43 -0.50 18.21 -9.49
CA GLN A 43 -1.23 18.62 -8.27
C GLN A 43 -1.96 17.43 -7.63
N MET A 44 -2.66 16.60 -8.42
CA MET A 44 -3.29 15.38 -7.93
C MET A 44 -2.29 14.46 -7.21
N ARG A 45 -1.07 14.33 -7.75
CA ARG A 45 -0.02 13.51 -7.15
C ARG A 45 0.52 14.01 -5.81
N LYS A 46 0.25 15.26 -5.39
CA LYS A 46 0.48 15.70 -4.02
C LYS A 46 -0.47 15.01 -3.06
N LYS A 47 -1.76 14.90 -3.45
CA LYS A 47 -2.82 14.31 -2.64
C LYS A 47 -2.77 12.79 -2.54
N ALA A 48 -2.18 12.13 -3.55
CA ALA A 48 -2.13 10.66 -3.62
C ALA A 48 -0.69 10.18 -3.73
N GLN A 49 -0.19 9.48 -2.73
CA GLN A 49 1.17 8.98 -2.63
C GLN A 49 1.22 7.45 -2.56
N ILE A 50 2.41 6.88 -2.70
CA ILE A 50 2.62 5.43 -2.66
C ILE A 50 3.81 5.06 -1.78
N ILE A 51 3.62 4.01 -0.99
CA ILE A 51 4.68 3.29 -0.29
C ILE A 51 4.84 1.96 -1.02
N PHE A 52 6.05 1.69 -1.53
CA PHE A 52 6.35 0.52 -2.34
C PHE A 52 6.77 -0.68 -1.48
N GLN A 53 6.70 -1.85 -2.08
CA GLN A 53 7.01 -3.16 -1.49
C GLN A 53 8.46 -3.28 -1.01
N ASP A 54 9.43 -2.88 -1.84
CA ASP A 54 10.85 -2.94 -1.52
C ASP A 54 11.40 -1.56 -1.18
N PRO A 55 11.63 -1.26 0.12
CA PRO A 55 12.18 0.02 0.53
C PRO A 55 13.60 0.25 -0.01
N SER A 56 14.38 -0.81 -0.26
CA SER A 56 15.74 -0.69 -0.77
C SER A 56 15.76 -0.28 -2.24
N ALA A 57 14.85 -0.81 -3.05
CA ALA A 57 14.73 -0.44 -4.46
C ALA A 57 14.15 0.97 -4.66
N CYS A 58 13.41 1.50 -3.67
CA CYS A 58 12.73 2.78 -3.78
C CYS A 58 13.53 3.99 -3.32
N LEU A 59 14.61 3.78 -2.58
CA LEU A 59 15.50 4.83 -2.11
C LEU A 59 16.75 4.87 -3.00
N ASN A 60 17.07 6.07 -3.51
CA ASN A 60 18.29 6.24 -4.31
C ASN A 60 19.53 6.00 -3.43
N PRO A 61 20.34 4.94 -3.68
CA PRO A 61 21.45 4.55 -2.81
C PRO A 61 22.59 5.58 -2.77
N ARG A 62 22.60 6.54 -3.72
CA ARG A 62 23.62 7.59 -3.84
C ARG A 62 23.22 8.89 -3.14
N ARG A 63 22.00 8.95 -2.58
CA ARG A 63 21.49 10.14 -1.86
C ARG A 63 21.43 9.85 -0.36
N THR A 64 21.72 10.87 0.44
CA THR A 64 21.50 10.83 1.90
C THR A 64 19.99 10.86 2.19
N VAL A 65 19.61 10.47 3.40
CA VAL A 65 18.21 10.56 3.89
C VAL A 65 17.67 11.98 3.73
N LYS A 66 18.48 13.01 4.10
CA LYS A 66 18.06 14.41 3.89
C LYS A 66 17.70 14.70 2.43
N GLN A 67 18.56 14.29 1.51
CA GLN A 67 18.32 14.49 0.06
C GLN A 67 17.12 13.73 -0.45
N ILE A 68 16.85 12.52 0.07
CA ILE A 68 15.68 11.72 -0.28
C ILE A 68 14.39 12.38 0.20
N LEU A 69 14.38 12.92 1.42
CA LEU A 69 13.21 13.63 1.97
C LEU A 69 13.00 15.02 1.37
N MET A 70 14.08 15.66 0.88
CA MET A 70 14.02 16.94 0.18
C MET A 70 13.39 16.84 -1.21
N GLU A 71 13.57 15.69 -1.90
CA GLU A 71 13.19 15.50 -3.31
C GLU A 71 11.72 15.84 -3.62
N PRO A 72 10.69 15.43 -2.83
CA PRO A 72 9.30 15.82 -3.08
C PRO A 72 9.10 17.35 -3.10
N PHE A 73 9.78 18.08 -2.21
CA PHE A 73 9.67 19.54 -2.13
C PHE A 73 10.33 20.22 -3.33
N GLU A 74 11.47 19.72 -3.79
CA GLU A 74 12.15 20.20 -5.01
C GLU A 74 11.27 20.00 -6.24
N ILE A 75 10.73 18.77 -6.45
CA ILE A 75 9.85 18.44 -7.57
C ILE A 75 8.63 19.36 -7.62
N HIS A 76 8.07 19.68 -6.46
CA HIS A 76 6.87 20.51 -6.36
C HIS A 76 7.16 22.00 -6.11
N GLN A 77 8.46 22.42 -6.13
CA GLN A 77 8.92 23.81 -6.01
C GLN A 77 8.40 24.52 -4.75
N MET A 78 8.44 23.80 -3.61
CA MET A 78 7.89 24.29 -2.34
C MET A 78 8.90 25.06 -1.48
N GLY A 79 10.18 25.16 -1.86
CA GLY A 79 11.26 25.73 -1.05
C GLY A 79 11.13 27.24 -0.70
N GLY A 80 10.20 27.96 -1.32
CA GLY A 80 9.88 29.37 -0.97
C GLY A 80 8.58 29.54 -0.17
N GLN A 81 7.85 28.44 0.10
CA GLN A 81 6.52 28.48 0.71
C GLN A 81 6.53 28.00 2.17
N MET A 82 7.58 27.28 2.59
CA MET A 82 7.71 26.70 3.92
C MET A 82 9.17 26.46 4.29
N ASP A 83 9.46 26.32 5.59
CA ASP A 83 10.73 25.84 6.06
C ASP A 83 10.84 24.31 5.86
N VAL A 84 11.47 23.93 4.73
CA VAL A 84 11.60 22.52 4.33
C VAL A 84 12.49 21.74 5.31
N ASP A 85 13.52 22.36 5.89
CA ASP A 85 14.39 21.70 6.86
C ASP A 85 13.62 21.39 8.16
N ALA A 86 12.82 22.31 8.67
CA ALA A 86 11.93 22.08 9.80
C ALA A 86 10.93 20.96 9.51
N ARG A 87 10.32 20.95 8.29
CA ARG A 87 9.39 19.91 7.91
C ARG A 87 10.05 18.53 7.79
N ILE A 88 11.28 18.44 7.29
CA ILE A 88 12.04 17.18 7.25
C ILE A 88 12.30 16.66 8.67
N MET A 89 12.62 17.53 9.61
CA MET A 89 12.79 17.13 11.02
C MET A 89 11.49 16.60 11.63
N GLU A 90 10.37 17.25 11.37
CA GLU A 90 9.05 16.76 11.79
C GLU A 90 8.71 15.38 11.17
N LEU A 91 8.98 15.20 9.89
CA LEU A 91 8.77 13.91 9.20
C LEU A 91 9.57 12.78 9.84
N LEU A 92 10.84 13.02 10.23
CA LEU A 92 11.65 12.04 10.95
C LEU A 92 11.03 11.68 12.29
N GLN A 93 10.59 12.68 13.05
CA GLN A 93 9.94 12.46 14.36
C GLN A 93 8.65 11.66 14.20
N LEU A 94 7.82 11.96 13.18
CA LEU A 94 6.58 11.24 12.88
C LEU A 94 6.81 9.75 12.63
N VAL A 95 7.95 9.37 12.04
CA VAL A 95 8.29 7.96 11.79
C VAL A 95 9.22 7.35 12.84
N GLY A 96 9.47 8.05 13.95
CA GLY A 96 10.31 7.57 15.07
C GLY A 96 11.79 7.41 14.69
N LEU A 97 12.33 8.36 13.94
CA LEU A 97 13.74 8.45 13.57
C LEU A 97 14.36 9.75 14.09
N ASP A 98 15.66 9.73 14.39
CA ASP A 98 16.41 10.87 14.91
C ASP A 98 17.15 11.64 13.82
N SER A 99 17.52 12.87 14.11
CA SER A 99 18.23 13.78 13.19
C SER A 99 19.56 13.23 12.66
N TYR A 100 20.26 12.35 13.42
CA TYR A 100 21.51 11.75 12.95
C TYR A 100 21.33 10.87 11.71
N HIS A 101 20.10 10.38 11.43
CA HIS A 101 19.80 9.62 10.23
C HIS A 101 19.88 10.48 8.95
N LEU A 102 19.76 11.80 9.04
CA LEU A 102 19.76 12.70 7.87
C LEU A 102 21.02 12.59 7.03
N SER A 103 22.18 12.36 7.65
CA SER A 103 23.46 12.23 6.96
C SER A 103 23.74 10.81 6.44
N ARG A 104 22.91 9.82 6.81
CA ARG A 104 23.10 8.43 6.44
C ARG A 104 22.65 8.16 5.00
N TYR A 105 23.27 7.16 4.40
CA TYR A 105 22.88 6.59 3.11
C TYR A 105 21.99 5.36 3.31
N PRO A 106 21.15 4.98 2.33
CA PRO A 106 20.27 3.81 2.45
C PRO A 106 20.99 2.50 2.82
N HIS A 107 22.21 2.28 2.36
CA HIS A 107 22.99 1.07 2.68
C HIS A 107 23.44 1.00 4.14
N GLU A 108 23.43 2.11 4.88
CA GLU A 108 23.77 2.19 6.31
C GLU A 108 22.55 1.95 7.22
N LEU A 109 21.35 1.75 6.65
CA LEU A 109 20.08 1.64 7.37
C LEU A 109 19.56 0.20 7.39
N SER A 110 18.89 -0.19 8.48
CA SER A 110 18.14 -1.45 8.53
C SER A 110 16.92 -1.42 7.60
N GLY A 111 16.35 -2.59 7.29
CA GLY A 111 15.14 -2.70 6.46
C GLY A 111 13.97 -1.87 7.01
N GLY A 112 13.73 -1.95 8.32
CA GLY A 112 12.69 -1.16 8.99
C GLY A 112 12.95 0.35 8.96
N GLN A 113 14.21 0.79 9.10
CA GLN A 113 14.57 2.21 8.98
C GLN A 113 14.36 2.71 7.54
N LYS A 114 14.76 1.94 6.53
CA LYS A 114 14.46 2.27 5.12
C LYS A 114 12.97 2.42 4.86
N GLN A 115 12.16 1.50 5.41
CA GLN A 115 10.71 1.56 5.28
C GLN A 115 10.14 2.83 5.94
N ARG A 116 10.60 3.19 7.14
CA ARG A 116 10.22 4.43 7.82
C ARG A 116 10.60 5.67 7.01
N ILE A 117 11.76 5.69 6.35
CA ILE A 117 12.14 6.77 5.42
C ILE A 117 11.20 6.80 4.20
N GLY A 118 10.83 5.64 3.65
CA GLY A 118 9.84 5.55 2.56
C GLY A 118 8.47 6.12 2.97
N ILE A 119 8.03 5.84 4.20
CA ILE A 119 6.80 6.39 4.78
C ILE A 119 6.93 7.91 4.95
N ALA A 120 8.03 8.40 5.55
CA ALA A 120 8.29 9.84 5.71
C ALA A 120 8.27 10.59 4.38
N ARG A 121 8.87 10.01 3.32
CA ARG A 121 8.85 10.57 1.98
C ARG A 121 7.44 10.66 1.40
N ALA A 122 6.61 9.64 1.61
CA ALA A 122 5.21 9.65 1.17
C ALA A 122 4.39 10.72 1.91
N LEU A 123 4.69 11.00 3.17
CA LEU A 123 4.03 12.02 3.98
C LEU A 123 4.49 13.46 3.68
N ALA A 124 5.60 13.64 2.95
CA ALA A 124 6.24 14.94 2.76
C ALA A 124 5.29 16.03 2.21
N LEU A 125 4.38 15.64 1.32
CA LEU A 125 3.45 16.53 0.63
C LEU A 125 2.05 16.58 1.26
N GLU A 126 1.88 16.05 2.47
CA GLU A 126 0.60 16.00 3.20
C GLU A 126 -0.53 15.39 2.35
N PRO A 127 -0.39 14.11 1.95
CA PRO A 127 -1.38 13.46 1.10
C PRO A 127 -2.67 13.16 1.85
N ASP A 128 -3.78 13.08 1.12
CA ASP A 128 -5.09 12.61 1.62
C ASP A 128 -5.19 11.08 1.57
N ILE A 129 -4.51 10.46 0.57
CA ILE A 129 -4.51 9.01 0.38
C ILE A 129 -3.10 8.47 0.13
N ILE A 130 -2.80 7.33 0.75
CA ILE A 130 -1.56 6.59 0.53
C ILE A 130 -1.88 5.16 0.08
N ILE A 131 -1.32 4.79 -1.08
CA ILE A 131 -1.32 3.40 -1.55
C ILE A 131 -0.17 2.66 -0.86
N CYS A 132 -0.47 1.64 -0.08
CA CYS A 132 0.51 0.75 0.54
C CYS A 132 0.63 -0.52 -0.32
N ASP A 133 1.57 -0.53 -1.30
CA ASP A 133 1.78 -1.67 -2.20
C ASP A 133 2.72 -2.69 -1.52
N GLU A 134 2.14 -3.65 -0.79
CA GLU A 134 2.84 -4.67 0.01
C GLU A 134 3.91 -4.09 0.96
N ALA A 135 3.61 -2.95 1.57
CA ALA A 135 4.55 -2.10 2.31
C ALA A 135 5.27 -2.77 3.50
N VAL A 136 4.89 -3.97 3.89
CA VAL A 136 5.50 -4.69 5.02
C VAL A 136 5.96 -6.12 4.67
N SER A 137 5.75 -6.57 3.43
CA SER A 137 6.00 -7.96 3.04
C SER A 137 7.48 -8.35 3.03
N ALA A 138 8.39 -7.40 2.84
CA ALA A 138 9.84 -7.60 2.79
C ALA A 138 10.52 -7.48 4.18
N LEU A 139 9.73 -7.30 5.25
CA LEU A 139 10.24 -7.09 6.62
C LEU A 139 10.06 -8.35 7.46
N ASP A 140 10.93 -8.53 8.46
CA ASP A 140 10.72 -9.55 9.48
C ASP A 140 9.48 -9.24 10.33
N VAL A 141 8.92 -10.29 10.97
CA VAL A 141 7.62 -10.22 11.67
C VAL A 141 7.58 -9.13 12.74
N SER A 142 8.67 -8.93 13.49
CA SER A 142 8.71 -7.95 14.57
C SER A 142 8.73 -6.52 14.03
N VAL A 143 9.51 -6.26 13.00
CA VAL A 143 9.58 -4.96 12.32
C VAL A 143 8.29 -4.68 11.55
N GLN A 144 7.69 -5.71 10.93
CA GLN A 144 6.37 -5.60 10.29
C GLN A 144 5.31 -5.08 11.27
N ALA A 145 5.22 -5.66 12.48
CA ALA A 145 4.29 -5.20 13.51
C ALA A 145 4.52 -3.73 13.90
N GLN A 146 5.78 -3.32 14.07
CA GLN A 146 6.13 -1.92 14.39
C GLN A 146 5.71 -0.97 13.27
N VAL A 147 5.91 -1.32 12.00
CA VAL A 147 5.53 -0.49 10.85
C VAL A 147 4.00 -0.42 10.72
N LEU A 148 3.27 -1.51 10.98
CA LEU A 148 1.80 -1.49 10.97
C LEU A 148 1.23 -0.59 12.07
N ASN A 149 1.76 -0.67 13.28
CA ASN A 149 1.37 0.24 14.36
C ASN A 149 1.65 1.70 14.01
N LEU A 150 2.83 1.99 13.45
CA LEU A 150 3.16 3.33 12.96
C LEU A 150 2.15 3.83 11.91
N LEU A 151 1.79 3.00 10.93
CA LEU A 151 0.79 3.37 9.91
C LEU A 151 -0.58 3.64 10.52
N GLN A 152 -0.98 2.86 11.54
CA GLN A 152 -2.23 3.08 12.27
C GLN A 152 -2.22 4.41 13.03
N GLU A 153 -1.14 4.70 13.78
CA GLU A 153 -0.97 5.97 14.49
C GLU A 153 -1.00 7.18 13.54
N LEU A 154 -0.34 7.06 12.38
CA LEU A 154 -0.33 8.10 11.35
C LEU A 154 -1.72 8.29 10.72
N LYS A 155 -2.49 7.19 10.49
CA LYS A 155 -3.88 7.25 10.01
C LYS A 155 -4.73 8.10 10.95
N GLU A 156 -4.66 7.83 12.25
CA GLU A 156 -5.46 8.52 13.27
C GLU A 156 -5.01 9.98 13.45
N LYS A 157 -3.69 10.21 13.55
CA LYS A 157 -3.12 11.54 13.79
C LYS A 157 -3.30 12.51 12.64
N LEU A 158 -3.19 12.01 11.38
CA LEU A 158 -3.18 12.83 10.18
C LEU A 158 -4.47 12.71 9.36
N GLY A 159 -5.44 11.88 9.76
CA GLY A 159 -6.69 11.67 9.04
C GLY A 159 -6.50 10.99 7.67
N LEU A 160 -5.49 10.13 7.53
CA LEU A 160 -5.12 9.53 6.25
C LEU A 160 -6.09 8.42 5.81
N THR A 161 -6.31 8.34 4.52
CA THR A 161 -6.94 7.17 3.90
C THR A 161 -5.87 6.24 3.32
N TYR A 162 -5.93 4.94 3.66
CA TYR A 162 -5.05 3.93 3.07
C TYR A 162 -5.77 3.05 2.07
N PHE A 163 -5.13 2.82 0.93
CA PHE A 163 -5.44 1.70 0.05
C PHE A 163 -4.36 0.64 0.22
N PHE A 164 -4.64 -0.38 1.05
CA PHE A 164 -3.66 -1.36 1.48
C PHE A 164 -3.68 -2.60 0.59
N ILE A 165 -2.58 -2.89 -0.08
CA ILE A 165 -2.40 -4.11 -0.89
C ILE A 165 -1.55 -5.08 -0.08
N SER A 166 -2.09 -6.29 0.15
CA SER A 166 -1.36 -7.36 0.82
C SER A 166 -1.87 -8.72 0.34
N HIS A 167 -1.00 -9.71 0.38
CA HIS A 167 -1.37 -11.12 0.28
C HIS A 167 -1.53 -11.77 1.68
N ASN A 168 -1.11 -11.08 2.74
CA ASN A 168 -1.25 -11.55 4.12
C ASN A 168 -2.58 -11.07 4.72
N LEU A 169 -3.52 -11.98 4.85
CA LEU A 169 -4.86 -11.70 5.37
C LEU A 169 -4.88 -11.29 6.84
N ASN A 170 -3.92 -11.75 7.65
CA ASN A 170 -3.81 -11.33 9.06
C ASN A 170 -3.48 -9.84 9.15
N VAL A 171 -2.59 -9.35 8.29
CA VAL A 171 -2.27 -7.92 8.19
C VAL A 171 -3.51 -7.12 7.78
N VAL A 172 -4.23 -7.60 6.76
CA VAL A 172 -5.43 -6.92 6.26
C VAL A 172 -6.52 -6.86 7.33
N TYR A 173 -6.70 -7.92 8.10
CA TYR A 173 -7.63 -7.96 9.23
C TYR A 173 -7.35 -6.84 10.27
N GLN A 174 -6.07 -6.56 10.54
CA GLN A 174 -5.68 -5.59 11.55
C GLN A 174 -5.84 -4.12 11.09
N VAL A 175 -5.70 -3.83 9.79
CA VAL A 175 -5.57 -2.45 9.31
C VAL A 175 -6.74 -1.97 8.46
N SER A 176 -7.66 -2.87 8.05
CA SER A 176 -8.66 -2.53 7.03
C SER A 176 -10.07 -2.45 7.60
N ASP A 177 -10.80 -1.40 7.23
CA ASP A 177 -12.23 -1.22 7.50
C ASP A 177 -13.08 -2.00 6.46
N ARG A 178 -12.60 -2.05 5.20
CA ARG A 178 -13.23 -2.78 4.09
C ARG A 178 -12.18 -3.57 3.32
N VAL A 179 -12.55 -4.74 2.84
CA VAL A 179 -11.66 -5.64 2.11
C VAL A 179 -12.23 -5.94 0.73
N GLY A 180 -11.40 -5.75 -0.29
CA GLY A 180 -11.68 -6.20 -1.65
C GLY A 180 -10.84 -7.44 -1.98
N VAL A 181 -11.49 -8.49 -2.44
CA VAL A 181 -10.84 -9.74 -2.90
C VAL A 181 -10.73 -9.72 -4.41
N MET A 182 -9.52 -9.91 -4.91
CA MET A 182 -9.21 -9.85 -6.35
C MET A 182 -8.70 -11.21 -6.85
N TYR A 183 -9.26 -11.67 -7.96
CA TYR A 183 -8.85 -12.88 -8.65
C TYR A 183 -8.75 -12.64 -10.16
N LEU A 184 -7.63 -13.00 -10.78
CA LEU A 184 -7.36 -12.82 -12.22
C LEU A 184 -7.81 -11.46 -12.79
N GLY A 185 -7.48 -10.36 -12.11
CA GLY A 185 -7.81 -9.00 -12.56
C GLY A 185 -9.26 -8.56 -12.32
N LYS A 186 -10.09 -9.35 -11.64
CA LYS A 186 -11.47 -9.00 -11.27
C LYS A 186 -11.62 -8.89 -9.77
N MET A 187 -12.36 -7.87 -9.31
CA MET A 187 -12.87 -7.85 -7.94
C MET A 187 -14.01 -8.84 -7.84
N VAL A 188 -13.82 -9.89 -7.05
CA VAL A 188 -14.80 -10.98 -6.89
C VAL A 188 -15.70 -10.76 -5.67
N GLU A 189 -15.21 -10.05 -4.66
CA GLU A 189 -15.97 -9.70 -3.46
C GLU A 189 -15.45 -8.42 -2.83
N ILE A 190 -16.34 -7.56 -2.30
CA ILE A 190 -16.01 -6.37 -1.52
C ILE A 190 -16.98 -6.30 -0.35
N ALA A 191 -16.45 -6.31 0.87
CA ALA A 191 -17.27 -6.22 2.09
C ALA A 191 -16.52 -5.47 3.21
N ALA A 192 -17.24 -5.10 4.27
CA ALA A 192 -16.62 -4.75 5.54
C ALA A 192 -15.86 -5.98 6.06
N TYR A 193 -14.74 -5.75 6.78
CA TYR A 193 -13.85 -6.85 7.15
C TYR A 193 -14.56 -7.90 8.02
N ASP A 194 -15.37 -7.47 9.00
CA ASP A 194 -16.16 -8.33 9.87
C ASP A 194 -17.14 -9.21 9.09
N GLN A 195 -17.87 -8.62 8.15
CA GLN A 195 -18.79 -9.34 7.27
C GLN A 195 -18.06 -10.37 6.41
N LEU A 196 -16.89 -10.04 5.88
CA LEU A 196 -16.10 -10.95 5.05
C LEU A 196 -15.64 -12.18 5.84
N TYR A 197 -15.31 -12.01 7.12
CA TYR A 197 -14.87 -13.11 7.97
C TYR A 197 -16.03 -13.94 8.53
N GLU A 198 -17.20 -13.37 8.71
CA GLU A 198 -18.41 -14.07 9.17
C GLU A 198 -19.15 -14.77 8.03
N LYS A 199 -19.41 -14.05 6.93
CA LYS A 199 -20.21 -14.51 5.78
C LYS A 199 -19.45 -14.30 4.48
N ARG A 200 -18.97 -15.38 3.89
CA ARG A 200 -18.25 -15.41 2.62
C ARG A 200 -19.21 -15.81 1.54
N TYR A 201 -19.30 -15.02 0.48
CA TYR A 201 -20.22 -15.28 -0.62
C TYR A 201 -19.51 -15.89 -1.84
N HIS A 202 -18.25 -15.53 -2.07
CA HIS A 202 -17.50 -16.05 -3.21
C HIS A 202 -16.64 -17.26 -2.81
N PRO A 203 -16.68 -18.40 -3.55
CA PRO A 203 -15.92 -19.62 -3.21
C PRO A 203 -14.41 -19.38 -3.07
N TYR A 204 -13.84 -18.53 -3.92
CA TYR A 204 -12.42 -18.14 -3.80
C TYR A 204 -12.13 -17.44 -2.47
N THR A 205 -12.99 -16.53 -2.02
CA THR A 205 -12.85 -15.87 -0.71
C THR A 205 -12.89 -16.89 0.42
N GLU A 206 -13.77 -17.86 0.34
CA GLU A 206 -13.90 -18.94 1.33
C GLU A 206 -12.62 -19.77 1.39
N ALA A 207 -12.10 -20.20 0.23
CA ALA A 207 -10.86 -20.96 0.15
C ALA A 207 -9.66 -20.16 0.70
N LEU A 208 -9.56 -18.89 0.31
CA LEU A 208 -8.48 -17.99 0.73
C LEU A 208 -8.49 -17.76 2.25
N LEU A 209 -9.66 -17.55 2.86
CA LEU A 209 -9.81 -17.38 4.31
C LEU A 209 -9.65 -18.69 5.08
N SER A 210 -9.96 -19.86 4.48
CA SER A 210 -9.74 -21.17 5.08
C SER A 210 -8.27 -21.50 5.29
N ALA A 211 -7.38 -20.82 4.56
CA ALA A 211 -5.93 -21.00 4.67
C ALA A 211 -5.29 -20.22 5.84
N ILE A 212 -6.06 -19.35 6.53
CA ILE A 212 -5.55 -18.58 7.68
C ILE A 212 -5.44 -19.52 8.89
N PRO A 213 -4.24 -19.66 9.50
CA PRO A 213 -4.09 -20.41 10.74
C PRO A 213 -4.86 -19.71 11.87
N GLN A 214 -5.80 -20.42 12.51
CA GLN A 214 -6.49 -19.92 13.72
C GLN A 214 -5.81 -20.51 14.95
N VAL A 215 -5.21 -19.66 15.78
CA VAL A 215 -4.59 -20.08 17.05
C VAL A 215 -5.69 -20.31 18.08
N GLY A 216 -5.74 -21.53 18.66
CA GLY A 216 -6.57 -21.83 19.83
C GLY A 216 -8.01 -22.28 19.57
N GLN A 217 -8.43 -22.43 18.34
CA GLN A 217 -9.68 -23.11 18.02
C GLN A 217 -9.37 -24.44 17.29
N GLU A 218 -9.66 -25.56 17.94
CA GLU A 218 -9.91 -26.84 17.26
C GLU A 218 -11.21 -26.72 16.45
N THR A 219 -11.27 -25.75 15.55
CA THR A 219 -12.38 -25.67 14.61
C THR A 219 -12.12 -26.76 13.58
N GLY A 220 -12.97 -27.79 13.55
CA GLY A 220 -12.98 -28.84 12.54
C GLY A 220 -13.25 -28.35 11.11
N LYS A 221 -12.98 -27.08 10.83
CA LYS A 221 -13.03 -26.49 9.49
C LYS A 221 -11.80 -26.98 8.72
N LYS A 222 -12.03 -27.92 7.83
CA LYS A 222 -11.00 -28.41 6.90
C LYS A 222 -10.57 -27.26 6.00
N ARG A 223 -9.24 -27.12 5.84
CA ARG A 223 -8.66 -26.24 4.82
C ARG A 223 -9.20 -26.67 3.46
N ILE A 224 -9.73 -25.73 2.70
CA ILE A 224 -10.18 -25.95 1.32
C ILE A 224 -8.94 -25.98 0.43
N HIS A 225 -8.67 -27.11 -0.18
CA HIS A 225 -7.65 -27.23 -1.22
C HIS A 225 -8.27 -26.87 -2.55
N LEU A 226 -7.63 -25.93 -3.25
CA LEU A 226 -7.97 -25.62 -4.63
C LEU A 226 -7.14 -26.53 -5.51
N ASP A 227 -7.82 -27.35 -6.32
CA ASP A 227 -7.17 -28.23 -7.28
C ASP A 227 -6.93 -27.48 -8.59
N GLY A 228 -5.82 -27.82 -9.28
CA GLY A 228 -5.44 -27.24 -10.55
C GLY A 228 -4.51 -26.03 -10.46
N GLU A 229 -4.02 -25.59 -11.63
CA GLU A 229 -3.19 -24.41 -11.77
C GLU A 229 -4.04 -23.16 -11.97
N VAL A 230 -3.59 -22.03 -11.45
CA VAL A 230 -4.24 -20.74 -11.67
C VAL A 230 -4.19 -20.41 -13.18
N PRO A 231 -5.33 -20.18 -13.84
CA PRO A 231 -5.34 -19.86 -15.27
C PRO A 231 -4.52 -18.61 -15.61
N SER A 232 -3.98 -18.55 -16.82
CA SER A 232 -3.24 -17.38 -17.27
C SER A 232 -4.13 -16.13 -17.32
N PRO A 233 -3.73 -15.00 -16.74
CA PRO A 233 -4.46 -13.74 -16.84
C PRO A 233 -4.65 -13.25 -18.28
N SER A 234 -3.78 -13.67 -19.22
CA SER A 234 -3.87 -13.31 -20.64
C SER A 234 -4.89 -14.14 -21.41
N ASN A 235 -5.29 -15.30 -20.89
CA ASN A 235 -6.32 -16.15 -21.47
C ASN A 235 -7.25 -16.69 -20.37
N PRO A 236 -8.05 -15.81 -19.74
CA PRO A 236 -8.92 -16.23 -18.66
C PRO A 236 -10.07 -17.09 -19.18
N PRO A 237 -10.60 -18.01 -18.36
CA PRO A 237 -11.78 -18.81 -18.73
C PRO A 237 -12.99 -17.91 -19.01
N SER A 238 -13.91 -18.41 -19.83
CA SER A 238 -15.18 -17.74 -20.13
C SER A 238 -16.11 -17.79 -18.91
N GLY A 239 -16.87 -16.73 -18.67
CA GLY A 239 -17.79 -16.65 -17.54
C GLY A 239 -17.10 -16.28 -16.23
N CYS A 240 -17.36 -17.05 -15.17
CA CYS A 240 -16.67 -16.87 -13.89
C CYS A 240 -15.19 -17.29 -14.01
N ARG A 241 -14.27 -16.41 -13.65
CA ARG A 241 -12.82 -16.69 -13.74
C ARG A 241 -12.35 -17.75 -12.73
N PHE A 242 -13.18 -18.03 -11.74
CA PHE A 242 -12.97 -19.05 -10.71
C PHE A 242 -13.97 -20.16 -10.88
N HIS A 243 -13.71 -21.09 -11.81
CA HIS A 243 -14.50 -22.32 -12.02
C HIS A 243 -13.60 -23.47 -12.43
#